data_b2bc86652ad8f0ac11de0fc31bc99b1c
#
_entry.id   b2bc86652ad8f0ac11de0fc31bc99b1c
#
_cell.length_a   1.000
_cell.length_b   1.000
_cell.length_c   1.000
_cell.angle_alpha   90.00
_cell.angle_beta   90.00
_cell.angle_gamma   90.00
#
_symmetry.space_group_name_H-M   'P 1'
#
loop_
_entity.id
_entity.type
_entity.pdbx_description
1 polymer ?
#
loop_
_entity_poly.entity_id
_entity_poly.type
_entity_poly.pdbx_seq_one_letter_code
_entity_poly.pdbx_strand_id
1 'polypeptide(L)'
;MSSNKKKTPVVKVVLCDSSSSLRLVPYDESAHLDAYDAFMRDPQMLLDTKTEATTKDTWRAILSNNQTIESGVEQFMIDVLGDDGKRTCIGDVSSHDVPSCDVEDDEDDDEEEEEEEEEGAVSKEISICIFDKRYQRRGYARAAVKLFVTFVEHRCDEWYDAMEDKTKTTTTSVKPRSFLAKIDRKNTASMALFRDRLGFECTAKQRARNECEFGREDELAPNYFGEIELGLKTGTTKYGTMTYTKQTDGVILGEMQHWAD
;
A
#
# COMPACT_ATOMS: atom_id res chain seq x y z
N MET A 1 19.98 -20.89 -25.93
CA MET A 1 20.80 -19.78 -25.39
C MET A 1 19.93 -19.00 -24.45
N SER A 2 20.08 -19.21 -23.14
CA SER A 2 19.32 -18.51 -22.12
C SER A 2 19.90 -17.09 -21.95
N SER A 3 19.16 -16.06 -22.31
CA SER A 3 19.59 -14.69 -22.10
C SER A 3 19.54 -14.39 -20.61
N ASN A 4 20.69 -14.32 -19.96
CA ASN A 4 20.84 -13.77 -18.62
C ASN A 4 20.43 -12.28 -18.67
N LYS A 5 19.15 -11.97 -18.51
CA LYS A 5 18.72 -10.61 -18.21
C LYS A 5 19.33 -10.25 -16.86
N LYS A 6 20.26 -9.30 -16.84
CA LYS A 6 20.77 -8.70 -15.61
C LYS A 6 19.59 -8.12 -14.87
N LYS A 7 19.24 -8.71 -13.71
CA LYS A 7 18.25 -8.12 -12.81
C LYS A 7 18.73 -6.72 -12.41
N THR A 8 17.91 -5.72 -12.66
CA THR A 8 18.18 -4.35 -12.21
C THR A 8 18.26 -4.37 -10.68
N PRO A 9 19.29 -3.79 -10.05
CA PRO A 9 19.40 -3.79 -8.61
C PRO A 9 18.18 -3.07 -8.01
N VAL A 10 17.50 -3.75 -7.11
CA VAL A 10 16.40 -3.16 -6.35
C VAL A 10 17.00 -2.18 -5.37
N VAL A 11 16.61 -0.92 -5.47
CA VAL A 11 17.00 0.08 -4.48
C VAL A 11 16.31 -0.26 -3.16
N LYS A 12 17.10 -0.47 -2.13
CA LYS A 12 16.59 -0.72 -0.80
C LYS A 12 16.14 0.61 -0.17
N VAL A 13 14.84 0.77 -0.01
CA VAL A 13 14.26 1.90 0.72
C VAL A 13 13.78 1.41 2.06
N VAL A 14 14.15 2.09 3.12
CA VAL A 14 13.63 1.88 4.47
C VAL A 14 12.86 3.12 4.87
N LEU A 15 11.60 2.97 5.22
CA LEU A 15 10.75 4.05 5.68
C LEU A 15 10.55 3.94 7.19
N CYS A 16 10.62 5.05 7.92
CA CYS A 16 10.38 5.06 9.34
C CYS A 16 9.52 6.26 9.76
N ASP A 17 8.79 6.07 10.84
CA ASP A 17 8.14 7.15 11.54
C ASP A 17 9.16 7.97 12.37
N SER A 18 8.77 9.14 12.81
CA SER A 18 9.63 10.04 13.60
C SER A 18 10.10 9.43 14.93
N SER A 19 9.41 8.41 15.46
CA SER A 19 9.81 7.68 16.66
C SER A 19 10.80 6.56 16.37
N SER A 20 10.99 6.20 15.09
CA SER A 20 11.79 5.05 14.64
C SER A 20 11.36 3.71 15.25
N SER A 21 10.18 3.65 15.88
CA SER A 21 9.63 2.44 16.47
C SER A 21 9.10 1.48 15.42
N LEU A 22 8.45 2.02 14.37
CA LEU A 22 7.96 1.29 13.20
C LEU A 22 8.85 1.58 11.99
N ARG A 23 9.14 0.55 11.21
CA ARG A 23 9.79 0.66 9.90
C ARG A 23 9.03 -0.14 8.86
N LEU A 24 8.99 0.40 7.66
CA LEU A 24 8.66 -0.35 6.46
C LEU A 24 9.97 -0.67 5.75
N VAL A 25 10.25 -1.95 5.58
CA VAL A 25 11.49 -2.43 4.99
C VAL A 25 11.20 -3.34 3.79
N PRO A 26 12.07 -3.37 2.77
CA PRO A 26 11.96 -4.36 1.70
C PRO A 26 11.99 -5.77 2.25
N TYR A 27 11.34 -6.70 1.56
CA TYR A 27 11.42 -8.10 1.92
C TYR A 27 12.89 -8.60 1.89
N ASP A 28 13.29 -9.25 2.97
CA ASP A 28 14.55 -10.00 3.11
C ASP A 28 14.20 -11.44 3.51
N GLU A 29 14.64 -12.41 2.73
CA GLU A 29 14.28 -13.80 2.95
C GLU A 29 14.71 -14.29 4.34
N SER A 30 15.91 -13.93 4.75
CA SER A 30 16.48 -14.41 6.02
C SER A 30 15.79 -13.82 7.24
N ALA A 31 15.23 -12.62 7.12
CA ALA A 31 14.56 -11.91 8.21
C ALA A 31 13.06 -12.19 8.28
N HIS A 32 12.40 -12.38 7.13
CA HIS A 32 10.93 -12.27 7.06
C HIS A 32 10.23 -13.57 6.69
N LEU A 33 10.90 -14.48 5.92
CA LEU A 33 10.20 -15.63 5.34
C LEU A 33 9.61 -16.57 6.40
N ASP A 34 10.32 -16.80 7.52
CA ASP A 34 9.84 -17.68 8.57
C ASP A 34 8.60 -17.13 9.29
N ALA A 35 8.58 -15.81 9.56
CA ALA A 35 7.44 -15.15 10.16
C ALA A 35 6.24 -15.18 9.22
N TYR A 36 6.47 -14.95 7.93
CA TYR A 36 5.43 -14.97 6.91
C TYR A 36 4.85 -16.38 6.71
N ASP A 37 5.70 -17.40 6.62
CA ASP A 37 5.26 -18.81 6.50
C ASP A 37 4.47 -19.26 7.74
N ALA A 38 4.89 -18.86 8.94
CA ALA A 38 4.13 -19.16 10.16
C ALA A 38 2.73 -18.52 10.15
N PHE A 39 2.63 -17.28 9.70
CA PHE A 39 1.37 -16.58 9.50
C PHE A 39 0.47 -17.30 8.48
N MET A 40 1.01 -17.67 7.33
CA MET A 40 0.25 -18.31 6.25
C MET A 40 -0.16 -19.76 6.56
N ARG A 41 0.26 -20.30 7.70
CA ARG A 41 -0.23 -21.59 8.25
C ARG A 41 -1.34 -21.43 9.28
N ASP A 42 -1.64 -20.21 9.74
CA ASP A 42 -2.77 -19.97 10.65
C ASP A 42 -4.09 -20.02 9.85
N PRO A 43 -4.98 -21.04 10.05
CA PRO A 43 -6.21 -21.16 9.28
C PRO A 43 -7.15 -19.96 9.43
N GLN A 44 -7.13 -19.29 10.59
CA GLN A 44 -7.95 -18.11 10.81
C GLN A 44 -7.45 -16.92 9.98
N MET A 45 -6.14 -16.77 9.85
CA MET A 45 -5.55 -15.72 9.04
C MET A 45 -5.84 -15.92 7.55
N LEU A 46 -5.78 -17.16 7.07
CA LEU A 46 -6.16 -17.48 5.68
C LEU A 46 -7.63 -17.13 5.40
N LEU A 47 -8.52 -17.39 6.36
CA LEU A 47 -9.93 -17.00 6.25
C LEU A 47 -10.09 -15.47 6.26
N ASP A 48 -9.42 -14.78 7.18
CA ASP A 48 -9.53 -13.33 7.36
C ASP A 48 -8.99 -12.55 6.15
N THR A 49 -7.94 -13.08 5.51
CA THR A 49 -7.31 -12.49 4.32
C THR A 49 -7.83 -13.03 3.00
N LYS A 50 -8.73 -14.02 3.04
CA LYS A 50 -9.22 -14.75 1.85
C LYS A 50 -8.08 -15.33 0.99
N THR A 51 -6.97 -15.69 1.63
CA THR A 51 -5.78 -16.22 0.96
C THR A 51 -5.79 -17.75 1.03
N GLU A 52 -5.39 -18.38 -0.06
CA GLU A 52 -5.26 -19.83 -0.09
C GLU A 52 -3.96 -20.29 0.56
N ALA A 53 -4.04 -21.44 1.26
CA ALA A 53 -2.84 -22.06 1.80
C ALA A 53 -1.87 -22.44 0.70
N THR A 54 -0.62 -22.05 0.83
CA THR A 54 0.41 -22.39 -0.15
C THR A 54 1.73 -22.79 0.54
N THR A 55 2.72 -23.21 -0.25
CA THR A 55 4.00 -23.66 0.31
C THR A 55 4.94 -22.49 0.61
N LYS A 56 5.87 -22.71 1.54
CA LYS A 56 6.93 -21.74 1.86
C LYS A 56 7.74 -21.34 0.62
N ASP A 57 8.01 -22.29 -0.29
CA ASP A 57 8.76 -22.02 -1.52
C ASP A 57 7.96 -21.15 -2.48
N THR A 58 6.65 -21.34 -2.56
CA THR A 58 5.76 -20.48 -3.35
C THR A 58 5.75 -19.06 -2.78
N TRP A 59 5.65 -18.90 -1.45
CA TRP A 59 5.72 -17.59 -0.82
C TRP A 59 7.06 -16.91 -1.05
N ARG A 60 8.17 -17.64 -0.92
CA ARG A 60 9.50 -17.11 -1.26
C ARG A 60 9.53 -16.54 -2.67
N ALA A 61 8.99 -17.26 -3.62
CA ALA A 61 8.95 -16.83 -5.02
C ALA A 61 8.09 -15.56 -5.21
N ILE A 62 6.88 -15.53 -4.63
CA ILE A 62 5.97 -14.38 -4.70
C ILE A 62 6.62 -13.14 -4.08
N LEU A 63 7.08 -13.23 -2.84
CA LEU A 63 7.66 -12.10 -2.11
C LEU A 63 8.93 -11.57 -2.79
N SER A 64 9.76 -12.46 -3.35
CA SER A 64 10.94 -12.07 -4.13
C SER A 64 10.57 -11.39 -5.44
N ASN A 65 9.49 -11.83 -6.11
CA ASN A 65 9.00 -11.21 -7.33
C ASN A 65 8.44 -9.80 -7.07
N ASN A 66 7.70 -9.62 -5.96
CA ASN A 66 7.12 -8.33 -5.58
C ASN A 66 8.18 -7.26 -5.26
N GLN A 67 9.45 -7.65 -5.13
CA GLN A 67 10.58 -6.71 -5.00
C GLN A 67 11.15 -6.27 -6.36
N THR A 68 10.55 -6.66 -7.48
CA THR A 68 11.00 -6.27 -8.82
C THR A 68 10.14 -5.12 -9.35
N ILE A 69 10.76 -4.22 -10.11
CA ILE A 69 10.04 -3.08 -10.73
C ILE A 69 8.97 -3.59 -11.71
N GLU A 70 9.24 -4.73 -12.37
CA GLU A 70 8.34 -5.30 -13.36
C GLU A 70 7.06 -5.92 -12.75
N SER A 71 6.99 -6.10 -11.44
CA SER A 71 5.81 -6.70 -10.79
C SER A 71 4.61 -5.76 -10.73
N GLY A 72 4.82 -4.44 -10.82
CA GLY A 72 3.76 -3.45 -10.57
C GLY A 72 3.25 -3.45 -9.12
N VAL A 73 3.92 -4.21 -8.24
CA VAL A 73 3.57 -4.32 -6.82
C VAL A 73 4.64 -3.62 -5.98
N GLU A 74 4.22 -2.68 -5.14
CA GLU A 74 5.06 -2.16 -4.07
C GLU A 74 4.72 -2.89 -2.78
N GLN A 75 5.70 -3.59 -2.20
CA GLN A 75 5.49 -4.32 -0.96
C GLN A 75 6.60 -4.05 0.04
N PHE A 76 6.19 -3.76 1.28
CA PHE A 76 7.10 -3.59 2.42
C PHE A 76 6.65 -4.48 3.58
N MET A 77 7.65 -5.04 4.25
CA MET A 77 7.45 -5.70 5.53
C MET A 77 7.39 -4.65 6.64
N ILE A 78 6.58 -4.91 7.65
CA ILE A 78 6.40 -4.01 8.79
C ILE A 78 7.19 -4.54 9.96
N ASP A 79 8.26 -3.84 10.30
CA ASP A 79 9.12 -4.15 11.45
C ASP A 79 8.86 -3.19 12.60
N VAL A 80 8.74 -3.70 13.80
CA VAL A 80 8.67 -2.90 15.03
C VAL A 80 9.84 -3.18 15.96
N LEU A 81 10.28 -2.15 16.67
CA LEU A 81 11.29 -2.26 17.70
C LEU A 81 10.63 -2.73 19.00
N GLY A 82 11.03 -3.89 19.49
CA GLY A 82 10.58 -4.39 20.79
C GLY A 82 11.32 -3.75 21.97
N ASP A 83 10.80 -3.96 23.17
CA ASP A 83 11.41 -3.48 24.42
C ASP A 83 12.80 -4.08 24.68
N ASP A 84 13.07 -5.22 24.08
CA ASP A 84 14.38 -5.90 24.12
C ASP A 84 15.41 -5.32 23.12
N GLY A 85 15.05 -4.26 22.42
CA GLY A 85 15.88 -3.63 21.38
C GLY A 85 15.97 -4.40 20.08
N LYS A 86 15.23 -5.51 19.93
CA LYS A 86 15.18 -6.29 18.69
C LYS A 86 14.01 -5.86 17.82
N ARG A 87 14.22 -5.99 16.52
CA ARG A 87 13.15 -5.79 15.56
C ARG A 87 12.42 -7.10 15.27
N THR A 88 11.11 -6.99 15.16
CA THR A 88 10.22 -8.11 14.87
C THR A 88 9.33 -7.73 13.69
N CYS A 89 9.32 -8.58 12.68
CA CYS A 89 8.36 -8.48 11.57
C CYS A 89 6.97 -8.84 12.09
N ILE A 90 6.02 -7.92 11.92
CA ILE A 90 4.65 -8.07 12.44
C ILE A 90 3.58 -8.08 11.35
N GLY A 91 3.93 -7.76 10.13
CA GLY A 91 2.98 -7.60 9.04
C GLY A 91 3.63 -7.19 7.73
N ASP A 92 2.80 -6.88 6.78
CA ASP A 92 3.18 -6.26 5.51
C ASP A 92 2.14 -5.23 5.06
N VAL A 93 2.58 -4.31 4.20
CA VAL A 93 1.76 -3.37 3.46
C VAL A 93 2.19 -3.41 2.00
N SER A 94 1.22 -3.41 1.11
CA SER A 94 1.50 -3.42 -0.33
C SER A 94 0.48 -2.61 -1.11
N SER A 95 0.84 -2.26 -2.35
CA SER A 95 -0.11 -1.79 -3.34
C SER A 95 0.16 -2.43 -4.69
N HIS A 96 -0.87 -2.48 -5.51
CA HIS A 96 -0.76 -2.82 -6.92
C HIS A 96 -1.58 -1.87 -7.77
N ASP A 97 -1.18 -1.73 -9.02
CA ASP A 97 -1.85 -0.87 -9.96
C ASP A 97 -3.20 -1.47 -10.33
N VAL A 98 -4.24 -0.64 -10.30
CA VAL A 98 -5.55 -0.98 -10.79
C VAL A 98 -5.97 0.07 -11.82
N PRO A 99 -6.69 -0.32 -12.88
CA PRO A 99 -7.27 0.66 -13.80
C PRO A 99 -8.04 1.69 -12.99
N SER A 100 -7.85 2.96 -13.32
CA SER A 100 -8.67 4.02 -12.73
C SER A 100 -10.11 3.70 -13.07
N CYS A 101 -10.88 3.23 -12.09
CA CYS A 101 -12.31 3.27 -12.20
C CYS A 101 -12.67 4.69 -11.79
N ASP A 102 -13.21 5.40 -12.76
CA ASP A 102 -13.58 6.79 -12.70
C ASP A 102 -14.17 7.13 -11.33
N VAL A 103 -13.43 7.89 -10.56
CA VAL A 103 -14.01 8.70 -9.51
C VAL A 103 -14.63 9.86 -10.30
N GLU A 104 -15.80 9.62 -10.88
CA GLU A 104 -16.58 10.69 -11.47
C GLU A 104 -16.74 11.74 -10.38
N ASP A 105 -16.15 12.88 -10.60
CA ASP A 105 -16.44 14.06 -9.80
C ASP A 105 -17.87 14.43 -10.13
N ASP A 106 -18.80 14.19 -9.19
CA ASP A 106 -20.15 14.74 -9.22
C ASP A 106 -20.05 16.27 -9.02
N GLU A 107 -19.38 16.95 -9.91
CA GLU A 107 -19.51 18.39 -10.04
C GLU A 107 -20.58 18.64 -11.09
N ASP A 108 -21.79 18.96 -10.60
CA ASP A 108 -22.90 19.54 -11.33
C ASP A 108 -22.52 20.96 -11.85
N ASP A 109 -21.41 21.09 -12.56
CA ASP A 109 -21.06 22.31 -13.25
C ASP A 109 -21.08 22.03 -14.76
N ASP A 110 -22.16 22.57 -15.40
CA ASP A 110 -22.45 22.60 -16.83
C ASP A 110 -21.37 23.33 -17.68
N GLU A 111 -20.12 23.32 -17.30
CA GLU A 111 -19.02 23.80 -18.13
C GLU A 111 -18.36 22.59 -18.80
N GLU A 112 -18.72 22.40 -20.11
CA GLU A 112 -18.05 21.51 -21.06
C GLU A 112 -16.55 21.93 -21.22
N GLU A 113 -15.75 21.85 -20.18
CA GLU A 113 -14.30 21.80 -20.34
C GLU A 113 -13.98 20.35 -20.74
N GLU A 114 -13.62 20.17 -22.01
CA GLU A 114 -13.01 18.95 -22.53
C GLU A 114 -11.74 18.68 -21.68
N GLU A 115 -11.91 18.04 -20.50
CA GLU A 115 -10.80 17.50 -19.75
C GLU A 115 -10.18 16.44 -20.66
N GLU A 116 -8.99 16.75 -21.21
CA GLU A 116 -8.12 15.78 -21.87
C GLU A 116 -7.96 14.64 -20.85
N GLU A 117 -8.65 13.52 -21.08
CA GLU A 117 -8.42 12.27 -20.33
C GLU A 117 -6.93 12.00 -20.39
N GLU A 118 -6.20 12.26 -19.30
CA GLU A 118 -4.79 11.88 -19.21
C GLU A 118 -4.71 10.35 -19.34
N GLU A 119 -4.45 9.91 -20.58
CA GLU A 119 -4.20 8.51 -20.90
C GLU A 119 -3.12 7.98 -19.93
N GLY A 120 -3.54 7.15 -18.98
CA GLY A 120 -2.62 6.47 -18.08
C GLY A 120 -2.79 6.75 -16.59
N ALA A 121 -3.83 7.48 -16.18
CA ALA A 121 -4.10 7.65 -14.75
C ALA A 121 -4.35 6.29 -14.07
N VAL A 122 -3.48 5.94 -13.11
CA VAL A 122 -3.50 4.65 -12.40
C VAL A 122 -3.94 4.89 -10.96
N SER A 123 -4.86 4.08 -10.47
CA SER A 123 -5.15 4.00 -9.04
C SER A 123 -4.35 2.87 -8.40
N LYS A 124 -4.05 2.98 -7.10
CA LYS A 124 -3.34 1.92 -6.37
C LYS A 124 -4.23 1.30 -5.32
N GLU A 125 -4.48 0.01 -5.45
CA GLU A 125 -5.18 -0.76 -4.41
C GLU A 125 -4.20 -1.12 -3.29
N ILE A 126 -4.52 -0.72 -2.05
CA ILE A 126 -3.70 -0.94 -0.86
C ILE A 126 -4.19 -2.18 -0.12
N SER A 127 -3.25 -3.05 0.23
CA SER A 127 -3.44 -4.15 1.14
C SER A 127 -2.56 -3.98 2.38
N ILE A 128 -3.09 -4.30 3.55
CA ILE A 128 -2.39 -4.25 4.84
C ILE A 128 -2.75 -5.45 5.69
N CYS A 129 -1.74 -6.12 6.24
CA CYS A 129 -1.96 -7.20 7.18
C CYS A 129 -1.01 -7.09 8.38
N ILE A 130 -1.55 -7.15 9.60
CA ILE A 130 -0.77 -7.37 10.83
C ILE A 130 -1.00 -8.80 11.25
N PHE A 131 -0.01 -9.68 10.97
CA PHE A 131 -0.18 -11.12 11.20
C PHE A 131 -0.01 -11.52 12.67
N ASP A 132 0.80 -10.81 13.43
CA ASP A 132 0.98 -11.12 14.84
C ASP A 132 -0.11 -10.45 15.67
N LYS A 133 -1.03 -11.27 16.20
CA LYS A 133 -2.17 -10.81 17.00
C LYS A 133 -1.78 -9.96 18.20
N ARG A 134 -0.55 -10.15 18.73
CA ARG A 134 -0.02 -9.33 19.85
C ARG A 134 0.17 -7.87 19.48
N TYR A 135 0.32 -7.58 18.19
CA TYR A 135 0.53 -6.23 17.67
C TYR A 135 -0.72 -5.62 17.01
N GLN A 136 -1.80 -6.40 16.87
CA GLN A 136 -3.07 -5.88 16.36
C GLN A 136 -3.69 -4.89 17.36
N ARG A 137 -4.50 -3.96 16.85
CA ARG A 137 -5.25 -2.94 17.64
C ARG A 137 -4.36 -1.97 18.43
N ARG A 138 -3.08 -1.87 18.09
CA ARG A 138 -2.10 -0.97 18.70
C ARG A 138 -1.74 0.24 17.81
N GLY A 139 -2.44 0.46 16.70
CA GLY A 139 -2.19 1.57 15.79
C GLY A 139 -1.16 1.30 14.69
N TYR A 140 -0.44 0.17 14.72
CA TYR A 140 0.61 -0.12 13.75
C TYR A 140 0.13 -0.16 12.30
N ALA A 141 -1.06 -0.72 12.02
CA ALA A 141 -1.63 -0.70 10.67
C ALA A 141 -1.89 0.73 10.18
N ARG A 142 -2.45 1.60 11.06
CA ARG A 142 -2.66 3.02 10.73
C ARG A 142 -1.34 3.72 10.40
N ALA A 143 -0.33 3.50 11.24
CA ALA A 143 0.99 4.09 11.06
C ALA A 143 1.63 3.61 9.75
N ALA A 144 1.59 2.30 9.48
CA ALA A 144 2.15 1.71 8.28
C ALA A 144 1.48 2.24 6.99
N VAL A 145 0.15 2.30 6.95
CA VAL A 145 -0.56 2.82 5.77
C VAL A 145 -0.26 4.30 5.55
N LYS A 146 -0.27 5.13 6.60
CA LYS A 146 0.08 6.55 6.48
C LYS A 146 1.49 6.71 5.88
N LEU A 147 2.47 6.00 6.45
CA LEU A 147 3.86 6.03 5.99
C LEU A 147 3.99 5.57 4.54
N PHE A 148 3.29 4.49 4.18
CA PHE A 148 3.30 3.93 2.84
C PHE A 148 2.66 4.86 1.81
N VAL A 149 1.46 5.40 2.09
CA VAL A 149 0.75 6.35 1.20
C VAL A 149 1.60 7.59 0.98
N THR A 150 2.14 8.18 2.05
CA THR A 150 3.03 9.35 1.95
C THR A 150 4.25 9.04 1.07
N PHE A 151 4.87 7.87 1.23
CA PHE A 151 5.98 7.45 0.38
C PHE A 151 5.57 7.36 -1.08
N VAL A 152 4.44 6.72 -1.39
CA VAL A 152 3.98 6.54 -2.77
C VAL A 152 3.63 7.89 -3.42
N GLU A 153 3.01 8.81 -2.68
CA GLU A 153 2.68 10.16 -3.18
C GLU A 153 3.92 11.02 -3.48
N HIS A 154 4.94 10.94 -2.62
CA HIS A 154 6.15 11.76 -2.75
C HIS A 154 7.27 11.11 -3.57
N ARG A 155 7.12 9.83 -3.93
CA ARG A 155 8.14 9.05 -4.64
C ARG A 155 8.52 9.63 -6.00
N CYS A 156 7.59 10.34 -6.64
CA CYS A 156 7.75 10.73 -8.03
C CYS A 156 8.80 11.82 -8.28
N ASP A 157 9.05 12.72 -7.34
CA ASP A 157 9.87 13.89 -7.60
C ASP A 157 11.30 13.75 -7.03
N GLU A 158 11.44 13.39 -5.76
CA GLU A 158 12.75 13.40 -5.09
C GLU A 158 13.48 12.04 -5.14
N TRP A 159 12.74 10.94 -5.26
CA TRP A 159 13.31 9.60 -5.24
C TRP A 159 14.07 9.27 -6.53
N TYR A 160 13.56 9.74 -7.69
CA TYR A 160 14.26 9.59 -8.97
C TYR A 160 15.53 10.41 -9.03
N ASP A 161 15.53 11.63 -8.49
CA ASP A 161 16.72 12.49 -8.43
C ASP A 161 17.81 11.88 -7.52
N ALA A 162 17.41 11.20 -6.43
CA ALA A 162 18.35 10.53 -5.54
C ALA A 162 18.94 9.23 -6.14
N MET A 163 18.27 8.65 -7.13
CA MET A 163 18.68 7.41 -7.81
C MET A 163 19.50 7.61 -9.06
N GLU A 164 19.74 8.86 -9.50
CA GLU A 164 20.39 9.13 -10.79
C GLU A 164 21.72 8.41 -10.96
N ASP A 165 21.63 7.26 -11.61
CA ASP A 165 22.62 6.81 -12.59
C ASP A 165 22.01 7.16 -13.96
N LYS A 166 22.48 8.25 -14.56
CA LYS A 166 21.90 8.99 -15.71
C LYS A 166 21.77 8.21 -17.02
N THR A 167 21.85 6.90 -17.01
CA THR A 167 21.98 6.08 -18.24
C THR A 167 20.76 5.23 -18.57
N LYS A 168 19.64 5.27 -17.83
CA LYS A 168 18.52 4.38 -18.13
C LYS A 168 17.17 5.07 -18.19
N THR A 169 16.60 4.88 -19.34
CA THR A 169 15.19 4.87 -19.77
C THR A 169 14.19 5.24 -18.68
N THR A 170 13.65 6.41 -18.88
CA THR A 170 12.55 7.02 -18.14
C THR A 170 11.34 6.09 -18.07
N THR A 171 11.25 5.26 -17.04
CA THR A 171 9.95 4.76 -16.66
C THR A 171 9.31 5.88 -15.83
N THR A 172 8.53 6.72 -16.48
CA THR A 172 7.73 7.74 -15.82
C THR A 172 6.80 7.05 -14.84
N SER A 173 7.15 7.07 -13.57
CA SER A 173 6.23 6.66 -12.50
C SER A 173 5.13 7.73 -12.45
N VAL A 174 3.99 7.39 -13.01
CA VAL A 174 2.81 8.23 -12.96
C VAL A 174 2.36 8.32 -11.49
N LYS A 175 2.13 9.54 -11.00
CA LYS A 175 1.52 9.71 -9.67
C LYS A 175 0.16 9.00 -9.67
N PRO A 176 -0.15 8.17 -8.66
CA PRO A 176 -1.47 7.55 -8.61
C PRO A 176 -2.54 8.65 -8.46
N ARG A 177 -3.65 8.52 -9.16
CA ARG A 177 -4.79 9.43 -9.03
C ARG A 177 -5.49 9.25 -7.68
N SER A 178 -5.55 8.00 -7.23
CA SER A 178 -6.17 7.66 -5.94
C SER A 178 -5.59 6.39 -5.35
N PHE A 179 -5.84 6.19 -4.06
CA PHE A 179 -5.64 4.93 -3.39
C PHE A 179 -7.00 4.27 -3.16
N LEU A 180 -7.08 2.97 -3.36
CA LEU A 180 -8.28 2.17 -3.16
C LEU A 180 -8.04 1.13 -2.06
N ALA A 181 -9.10 0.77 -1.35
CA ALA A 181 -9.12 -0.36 -0.42
C ALA A 181 -10.40 -1.16 -0.64
N LYS A 182 -10.26 -2.46 -0.92
CA LYS A 182 -11.38 -3.40 -0.99
C LYS A 182 -11.43 -4.21 0.30
N ILE A 183 -12.53 -4.09 1.02
CA ILE A 183 -12.64 -4.60 2.39
C ILE A 183 -13.87 -5.50 2.49
N ASP A 184 -13.68 -6.73 2.97
CA ASP A 184 -14.81 -7.60 3.29
C ASP A 184 -15.77 -6.88 4.26
N ARG A 185 -17.07 -6.84 3.93
CA ARG A 185 -18.11 -6.18 4.74
C ARG A 185 -18.10 -6.61 6.20
N LYS A 186 -17.68 -7.83 6.47
CA LYS A 186 -17.59 -8.38 7.84
C LYS A 186 -16.33 -7.95 8.57
N ASN A 187 -15.31 -7.45 7.86
CA ASN A 187 -14.06 -6.98 8.45
C ASN A 187 -14.24 -5.56 9.01
N THR A 188 -14.99 -5.45 10.11
CA THR A 188 -15.27 -4.15 10.76
C THR A 188 -14.02 -3.45 11.25
N ALA A 189 -12.94 -4.19 11.53
CA ALA A 189 -11.67 -3.62 11.97
C ALA A 189 -10.97 -2.85 10.84
N SER A 190 -10.91 -3.43 9.63
CA SER A 190 -10.37 -2.76 8.46
C SER A 190 -11.28 -1.62 8.00
N MET A 191 -12.61 -1.79 8.05
CA MET A 191 -13.55 -0.71 7.77
C MET A 191 -13.30 0.51 8.67
N ALA A 192 -13.19 0.30 9.99
CA ALA A 192 -12.89 1.37 10.94
C ALA A 192 -11.49 1.99 10.69
N LEU A 193 -10.49 1.18 10.30
CA LEU A 193 -9.16 1.68 9.97
C LEU A 193 -9.21 2.62 8.77
N PHE A 194 -9.72 2.15 7.64
CA PHE A 194 -9.65 2.91 6.40
C PHE A 194 -10.62 4.10 6.41
N ARG A 195 -11.89 3.89 6.76
CA ARG A 195 -12.90 4.95 6.75
C ARG A 195 -12.71 5.94 7.91
N ASP A 196 -12.68 5.44 9.17
CA ASP A 196 -12.83 6.31 10.34
C ASP A 196 -11.47 6.88 10.81
N ARG A 197 -10.33 6.26 10.43
CA ARG A 197 -9.00 6.66 10.91
C ARG A 197 -8.07 7.16 9.81
N LEU A 198 -8.29 6.77 8.57
CA LEU A 198 -7.45 7.14 7.43
C LEU A 198 -8.18 8.05 6.44
N GLY A 199 -9.49 8.29 6.61
CA GLY A 199 -10.25 9.23 5.80
C GLY A 199 -10.56 8.71 4.38
N PHE A 200 -10.59 7.39 4.18
CA PHE A 200 -11.08 6.82 2.93
C PHE A 200 -12.61 6.93 2.87
N GLU A 201 -13.14 7.30 1.73
CA GLU A 201 -14.56 7.48 1.47
C GLU A 201 -15.07 6.44 0.47
N CYS A 202 -16.38 6.24 0.41
CA CYS A 202 -16.97 5.40 -0.63
C CYS A 202 -16.62 5.97 -2.01
N THR A 203 -16.12 5.11 -2.92
CA THR A 203 -15.91 5.52 -4.32
C THR A 203 -17.26 5.82 -4.98
N ALA A 204 -17.28 6.56 -6.10
CA ALA A 204 -18.49 6.81 -6.88
C ALA A 204 -19.19 5.49 -7.26
N LYS A 205 -18.40 4.51 -7.70
CA LYS A 205 -18.89 3.16 -7.98
C LYS A 205 -19.53 2.48 -6.77
N GLN A 206 -18.97 2.67 -5.57
CA GLN A 206 -19.54 2.14 -4.33
C GLN A 206 -20.83 2.88 -3.97
N ARG A 207 -20.87 4.22 -4.09
CA ARG A 207 -22.09 5.00 -3.86
C ARG A 207 -23.24 4.59 -4.79
N ALA A 208 -22.98 4.50 -6.10
CA ALA A 208 -23.96 4.05 -7.08
C ALA A 208 -24.51 2.66 -6.76
N ARG A 209 -23.67 1.74 -6.27
CA ARG A 209 -24.10 0.41 -5.82
C ARG A 209 -24.98 0.49 -4.58
N ASN A 210 -24.61 1.30 -3.60
CA ASN A 210 -25.39 1.51 -2.38
C ASN A 210 -26.81 2.02 -2.71
N GLU A 211 -26.88 3.03 -3.59
CA GLU A 211 -28.14 3.60 -4.04
C GLU A 211 -29.00 2.58 -4.80
N CYS A 212 -28.40 1.82 -5.71
CA CYS A 212 -29.11 0.80 -6.48
C CYS A 212 -29.68 -0.32 -5.60
N GLU A 213 -28.95 -0.78 -4.58
CA GLU A 213 -29.35 -1.91 -3.72
C GLU A 213 -30.25 -1.47 -2.57
N PHE A 214 -30.01 -0.32 -1.96
CA PHE A 214 -30.69 0.12 -0.75
C PHE A 214 -31.49 1.41 -0.90
N GLY A 215 -31.39 2.10 -2.05
CA GLY A 215 -32.03 3.40 -2.30
C GLY A 215 -31.46 4.56 -1.47
N ARG A 216 -30.24 4.39 -0.92
CA ARG A 216 -29.53 5.41 -0.15
C ARG A 216 -28.02 5.11 -0.11
N GLU A 217 -27.23 6.15 -0.06
CA GLU A 217 -25.77 6.09 -0.16
C GLU A 217 -25.07 5.66 1.13
N ASP A 218 -25.72 5.82 2.29
CA ASP A 218 -25.15 5.55 3.61
C ASP A 218 -25.13 4.08 4.02
N GLU A 219 -25.87 3.21 3.34
CA GLU A 219 -25.83 1.77 3.51
C GLU A 219 -24.82 1.12 2.56
N LEU A 220 -23.91 0.31 3.10
CA LEU A 220 -22.83 -0.29 2.32
C LEU A 220 -23.24 -1.59 1.63
N ALA A 221 -23.46 -1.52 0.33
CA ALA A 221 -23.76 -2.66 -0.52
C ALA A 221 -22.46 -3.35 -0.99
N PRO A 222 -22.21 -4.61 -0.59
CA PRO A 222 -21.01 -5.32 -1.02
C PRO A 222 -21.06 -5.66 -2.52
N ASN A 223 -19.88 -5.80 -3.13
CA ASN A 223 -19.77 -6.34 -4.47
C ASN A 223 -20.05 -7.86 -4.49
N TYR A 224 -19.94 -8.49 -5.66
CA TYR A 224 -20.12 -9.93 -5.82
C TYR A 224 -19.24 -10.77 -4.86
N PHE A 225 -18.06 -10.27 -4.49
CA PHE A 225 -17.13 -10.93 -3.56
C PHE A 225 -17.38 -10.59 -2.09
N GLY A 226 -18.42 -9.83 -1.79
CA GLY A 226 -18.74 -9.40 -0.41
C GLY A 226 -17.91 -8.24 0.11
N GLU A 227 -17.29 -7.46 -0.78
CA GLU A 227 -16.36 -6.37 -0.46
C GLU A 227 -17.00 -5.00 -0.65
N ILE A 228 -16.56 -4.06 0.17
CA ILE A 228 -16.83 -2.63 0.08
C ILE A 228 -15.59 -1.95 -0.49
N GLU A 229 -15.77 -1.05 -1.44
CA GLU A 229 -14.70 -0.29 -2.06
C GLU A 229 -14.65 1.13 -1.49
N LEU A 230 -13.51 1.48 -0.92
CA LEU A 230 -13.21 2.81 -0.39
C LEU A 230 -12.05 3.41 -1.15
N GLY A 231 -12.08 4.74 -1.36
CA GLY A 231 -11.05 5.50 -2.05
C GLY A 231 -10.51 6.67 -1.25
N LEU A 232 -9.29 7.08 -1.57
CA LEU A 232 -8.62 8.26 -1.03
C LEU A 232 -7.95 9.00 -2.20
N LYS A 233 -8.38 10.21 -2.50
CA LYS A 233 -7.77 11.03 -3.55
C LYS A 233 -6.34 11.43 -3.16
N THR A 234 -5.41 11.36 -4.11
CA THR A 234 -4.04 11.85 -3.89
C THR A 234 -4.01 13.36 -3.78
N GLY A 235 -3.02 13.90 -3.06
CA GLY A 235 -2.93 15.34 -2.80
C GLY A 235 -3.88 15.86 -1.73
N THR A 236 -4.86 15.08 -1.29
CA THR A 236 -5.73 15.43 -0.15
C THR A 236 -5.15 14.97 1.18
N THR A 237 -4.19 14.05 1.14
CA THR A 237 -3.58 13.47 2.32
C THR A 237 -2.63 14.46 2.97
N LYS A 238 -2.96 14.85 4.20
CA LYS A 238 -2.07 15.68 5.06
C LYS A 238 -1.37 14.81 6.09
N TYR A 239 -0.96 13.59 5.71
CA TYR A 239 -0.37 12.67 6.68
C TYR A 239 1.01 13.10 7.16
N GLY A 240 1.72 13.92 6.39
CA GLY A 240 3.04 14.45 6.74
C GLY A 240 3.92 14.67 5.52
N THR A 241 5.15 15.10 5.76
CA THR A 241 6.20 15.21 4.73
C THR A 241 7.23 14.12 4.92
N MET A 242 7.77 13.63 3.80
CA MET A 242 8.84 12.63 3.78
C MET A 242 10.16 13.29 3.44
N THR A 243 11.21 13.01 4.20
CA THR A 243 12.58 13.39 3.84
C THR A 243 13.39 12.14 3.54
N TYR A 244 14.24 12.22 2.50
CA TYR A 244 15.04 11.10 2.05
C TYR A 244 16.52 11.34 2.26
N THR A 245 17.22 10.37 2.82
CA THR A 245 18.68 10.41 3.02
C THR A 245 19.30 9.14 2.44
N LYS A 246 20.25 9.30 1.51
CA LYS A 246 21.03 8.18 0.99
C LYS A 246 22.13 7.81 1.97
N GLN A 247 22.13 6.57 2.43
CA GLN A 247 23.15 6.04 3.31
C GLN A 247 24.35 5.51 2.53
N THR A 248 25.48 5.34 3.22
CA THR A 248 26.76 4.91 2.60
C THR A 248 26.73 3.50 2.01
N ASP A 249 25.82 2.65 2.47
CA ASP A 249 25.59 1.28 1.97
C ASP A 249 24.60 1.24 0.77
N GLY A 250 24.19 2.41 0.28
CA GLY A 250 23.25 2.53 -0.84
C GLY A 250 21.78 2.37 -0.45
N VAL A 251 21.46 2.24 0.83
CA VAL A 251 20.08 2.27 1.33
C VAL A 251 19.58 3.70 1.33
N ILE A 252 18.34 3.92 0.91
CA ILE A 252 17.64 5.19 1.06
C ILE A 252 16.77 5.10 2.30
N LEU A 253 17.02 5.99 3.25
CA LEU A 253 16.20 6.14 4.44
C LEU A 253 15.17 7.26 4.18
N GLY A 254 13.89 6.91 4.23
CA GLY A 254 12.78 7.86 4.22
C GLY A 254 12.24 8.05 5.64
N GLU A 255 12.27 9.29 6.13
CA GLU A 255 11.73 9.64 7.44
C GLU A 255 10.51 10.53 7.30
N MET A 256 9.39 10.10 7.85
CA MET A 256 8.17 10.91 7.90
C MET A 256 8.26 11.90 9.07
N GLN A 257 8.16 13.17 8.74
CA GLN A 257 8.10 14.27 9.71
C GLN A 257 6.67 14.78 9.81
N HIS A 258 6.24 15.08 11.04
CA HIS A 258 4.92 15.63 11.35
C HIS A 258 3.74 14.74 10.96
N TRP A 259 3.34 13.88 11.90
CA TRP A 259 2.07 13.18 11.80
C TRP A 259 0.93 14.19 12.04
N ALA A 260 0.05 14.36 11.05
CA ALA A 260 -1.26 14.94 11.34
C ALA A 260 -2.11 13.85 12.03
N ASP A 261 -2.58 14.14 13.22
CA ASP A 261 -3.48 13.26 13.98
C ASP A 261 -4.88 13.16 13.36
#